data_5d8a87002cdefbde60eadb331b4a2080
#
_entry.id   5d8a87002cdefbde60eadb331b4a2080
#
_cell.length_a   1.000
_cell.length_b   1.000
_cell.length_c   1.000
_cell.angle_alpha   90.00
_cell.angle_beta   90.00
_cell.angle_gamma   90.00
#
_symmetry.space_group_name_H-M   'P 1'
#
loop_
_entity.id
_entity.type
_entity.pdbx_description
1 polymer ?
#
loop_
_entity_poly.entity_id
_entity_poly.type
_entity_poly.pdbx_seq_one_letter_code
_entity_poly.pdbx_strand_id
1 'polypeptide(L)' 'MSERIDDALDTLPVEHATIIRLSFFDGYTQAEIAQSFGCCQKTISNRIRVALAMLRKELND' A
#
# COMPACT_ATOMS: atom_id res chain seq x y z
N MET A 1 0.51 -7.65 16.62
CA MET A 1 -0.40 -7.17 15.60
C MET A 1 0.31 -6.54 14.41
N SER A 2 1.17 -5.56 14.65
CA SER A 2 1.92 -4.93 13.56
C SER A 2 2.90 -5.89 12.89
N GLU A 3 3.45 -6.84 13.61
CA GLU A 3 4.40 -7.80 13.05
C GLU A 3 3.79 -8.60 11.90
N ARG A 4 2.56 -9.06 12.07
CA ARG A 4 1.90 -9.87 11.06
C ARG A 4 1.64 -9.05 9.79
N ILE A 5 1.26 -7.79 9.97
CA ILE A 5 1.01 -6.90 8.84
C ILE A 5 2.34 -6.58 8.14
N ASP A 6 3.39 -6.31 8.92
CA ASP A 6 4.70 -6.03 8.34
C ASP A 6 5.22 -7.22 7.53
N ASP A 7 5.05 -8.44 8.06
CA ASP A 7 5.46 -9.64 7.35
C ASP A 7 4.68 -9.80 6.05
N ALA A 8 3.38 -9.56 6.09
CA ALA A 8 2.54 -9.64 4.90
C ALA A 8 2.95 -8.58 3.88
N LEU A 9 3.26 -7.37 4.33
CA LEU A 9 3.70 -6.30 3.43
C LEU A 9 5.02 -6.65 2.75
N ASP A 10 5.89 -7.37 3.45
CA ASP A 10 7.17 -7.78 2.87
C ASP A 10 7.01 -8.76 1.70
N THR A 11 5.87 -9.43 1.59
CA THR A 11 5.59 -10.31 0.47
C THR A 11 5.09 -9.58 -0.76
N LEU A 12 4.71 -8.32 -0.61
CA LEU A 12 4.23 -7.50 -1.72
C LEU A 12 5.39 -6.91 -2.51
N PRO A 13 5.15 -6.56 -3.79
CA PRO A 13 6.13 -5.75 -4.52
C PRO A 13 6.44 -4.48 -3.73
N VAL A 14 7.70 -4.05 -3.78
CA VAL A 14 8.16 -2.91 -2.99
C VAL A 14 7.27 -1.68 -3.18
N GLU A 15 6.88 -1.42 -4.42
CA GLU A 15 6.05 -0.26 -4.74
C GLU A 15 4.70 -0.31 -4.03
N HIS A 16 4.06 -1.47 -4.04
CA HIS A 16 2.77 -1.65 -3.36
C HIS A 16 2.91 -1.52 -1.85
N ALA A 17 3.94 -2.14 -1.30
CA ALA A 17 4.18 -2.08 0.14
C ALA A 17 4.44 -0.65 0.59
N THR A 18 5.23 0.10 -0.19
CA THR A 18 5.54 1.49 0.13
C THR A 18 4.29 2.35 0.16
N ILE A 19 3.42 2.18 -0.84
CA ILE A 19 2.18 2.97 -0.92
C ILE A 19 1.28 2.66 0.28
N ILE A 20 1.17 1.39 0.66
CA ILE A 20 0.37 1.01 1.82
C ILE A 20 0.92 1.64 3.09
N ARG A 21 2.24 1.59 3.29
CA ARG A 21 2.84 2.18 4.48
C ARG A 21 2.62 3.68 4.55
N LEU A 22 2.78 4.37 3.43
CA LEU A 22 2.56 5.81 3.38
C LEU A 22 1.11 6.17 3.68
N SER A 23 0.18 5.41 3.14
CA SER A 23 -1.24 5.71 3.28
C SER A 23 -1.77 5.39 4.68
N PHE A 24 -1.43 4.22 5.20
CA PHE A 24 -2.06 3.73 6.44
C PHE A 24 -1.20 3.93 7.68
N PHE A 25 0.12 3.92 7.55
CA PHE A 25 0.98 4.07 8.71
C PHE A 25 1.41 5.52 8.91
N ASP A 26 1.77 6.20 7.83
CA ASP A 26 2.29 7.56 7.90
C ASP A 26 1.21 8.63 7.71
N GLY A 27 0.02 8.23 7.27
CA GLY A 27 -1.13 9.12 7.19
C GLY A 27 -1.14 10.07 6.00
N TYR A 28 -0.38 9.78 4.96
CA TYR A 28 -0.41 10.61 3.75
C TYR A 28 -1.70 10.36 2.96
N THR A 29 -2.20 11.42 2.33
CA THR A 29 -3.37 11.27 1.45
C THR A 29 -2.93 10.66 0.12
N GLN A 30 -3.90 10.13 -0.62
CA GLN A 30 -3.63 9.59 -1.94
C GLN A 30 -3.09 10.65 -2.89
N ALA A 31 -3.59 11.87 -2.76
CA ALA A 31 -3.10 13.00 -3.57
C ALA A 31 -1.63 13.30 -3.27
N GLU A 32 -1.27 13.27 -1.99
CA GLU A 32 0.12 13.52 -1.58
C GLU A 32 1.04 12.41 -2.10
N ILE A 33 0.59 11.17 -2.00
CA ILE A 33 1.37 10.03 -2.49
C ILE A 33 1.53 10.12 -4.00
N ALA A 34 0.47 10.46 -4.71
CA ALA A 34 0.50 10.59 -6.17
C ALA A 34 1.49 11.66 -6.59
N GLN A 35 1.50 12.79 -5.90
CA GLN A 35 2.42 13.87 -6.19
C GLN A 35 3.86 13.42 -5.98
N SER A 36 4.10 12.70 -4.90
CA SER A 36 5.43 12.20 -4.57
C SER A 36 5.92 11.19 -5.60
N PHE A 37 5.04 10.37 -6.14
CA PHE A 37 5.39 9.33 -7.12
C PHE A 37 5.35 9.84 -8.55
N GLY A 38 4.89 11.06 -8.78
CA GLY A 38 4.82 11.61 -10.13
C GLY A 38 3.72 11.00 -10.98
N CYS A 39 2.61 10.59 -10.37
CA CYS A 39 1.48 10.00 -11.08
C CYS A 39 0.18 10.65 -10.60
N CYS A 40 -0.95 10.27 -11.20
CA CYS A 40 -2.23 10.82 -10.80
C CYS A 40 -2.81 10.05 -9.62
N GLN A 41 -3.75 10.70 -8.93
CA GLN A 41 -4.38 10.11 -7.76
C GLN A 41 -5.13 8.83 -8.10
N LYS A 42 -5.73 8.77 -9.28
CA LYS A 42 -6.44 7.56 -9.73
C LYS A 42 -5.50 6.35 -9.79
N THR A 43 -4.27 6.56 -10.26
CA THR A 43 -3.28 5.51 -10.32
C THR A 43 -2.97 5.00 -8.93
N ILE A 44 -2.80 5.91 -7.97
CA ILE A 44 -2.52 5.53 -6.58
C ILE A 44 -3.71 4.77 -5.98
N SER A 45 -4.93 5.25 -6.24
CA SER A 45 -6.14 4.55 -5.77
C SER A 45 -6.19 3.12 -6.28
N ASN A 46 -5.90 2.92 -7.57
CA ASN A 46 -5.89 1.59 -8.15
C ASN A 46 -4.81 0.70 -7.53
N ARG A 47 -3.63 1.26 -7.32
CA ARG A 47 -2.52 0.51 -6.72
C ARG A 47 -2.81 0.13 -5.28
N ILE A 48 -3.46 1.01 -4.53
CA ILE A 48 -3.86 0.71 -3.17
C ILE A 48 -4.87 -0.44 -3.17
N ARG A 49 -5.83 -0.41 -4.08
CA ARG A 49 -6.84 -1.46 -4.19
C ARG A 49 -6.19 -2.82 -4.47
N VAL A 50 -5.27 -2.85 -5.42
CA VAL A 50 -4.57 -4.08 -5.77
C VAL A 50 -3.71 -4.55 -4.60
N ALA A 51 -2.99 -3.61 -3.97
CA ALA A 51 -2.13 -3.95 -2.84
C ALA A 51 -2.94 -4.50 -1.67
N LEU A 52 -4.09 -3.91 -1.39
CA LEU A 52 -4.95 -4.40 -0.32
C LEU A 52 -5.50 -5.79 -0.62
N ALA A 53 -5.82 -6.06 -1.88
CA ALA A 53 -6.28 -7.39 -2.27
C ALA A 53 -5.17 -8.42 -2.07
N MET A 54 -3.94 -8.09 -2.45
CA MET A 54 -2.80 -8.97 -2.24
C MET A 54 -2.54 -9.20 -0.75
N LEU A 55 -2.57 -8.12 0.03
CA LEU A 55 -2.35 -8.19 1.47
C LEU A 55 -3.41 -9.05 2.15
N ARG A 56 -4.65 -8.87 1.74
CA ARG A 56 -5.77 -9.62 2.29
C ARG A 56 -5.59 -11.11 2.03
N LYS A 57 -5.14 -11.46 0.84
CA LYS A 57 -4.90 -12.85 0.49
C LYS A 57 -3.81 -13.46 1.38
N GLU A 58 -2.73 -12.71 1.60
CA GLU A 58 -1.65 -13.17 2.46
C GLU A 58 -2.10 -13.37 3.90
N LEU A 59 -2.95 -12.47 4.40
CA LEU A 59 -3.41 -12.57 5.78
C LEU A 59 -4.44 -13.67 5.98
N ASN A 60 -5.15 -14.06 4.93
CA ASN A 60 -6.17 -15.09 5.00
C ASN A 60 -5.64 -16.51 4.75
N ASP A 61 -4.44 -16.59 4.23
CA ASP A 61 -3.80 -17.89 4.06
C ASP A 61 -3.18 -18.33 5.38
#